data_b6f9057a26768ec2bbebfd81838c81a0
#
_entry.id   b6f9057a26768ec2bbebfd81838c81a0
#
_cell.length_a   1.000
_cell.length_b   1.000
_cell.length_c   1.000
_cell.angle_alpha   90.00
_cell.angle_beta   90.00
_cell.angle_gamma   90.00
#
_symmetry.space_group_name_H-M   'P 1'
#
loop_
_entity.id
_entity.type
_entity.pdbx_description
1 polymer ?
#
loop_
_entity_poly.entity_id
_entity_poly.type
_entity_poly.pdbx_seq_one_letter_code
_entity_poly.pdbx_strand_id
1 'polypeptide(L)'
;IPQVKLGIVAVSRDCFVLSLSERRRRAVVESCAKEGTSLYECKTVVESENDVAKAVAEVKAAGCNALVVFLGNFGPETPEALLVKEFGGPAMIAAAAEETGKDLINGRGDAYCGMLNCSYNLGLRKLKAVIPAYPVGTADGIAGMIADFVPVARAILGLSSLKIITFGPRPYDFLACNAPIAPLFKMGINIQENSELDLFEAYNKHKDDPR
;
A
#
# COMPACT_ATOMS: atom_id res chain seq x y z
N ILE A 1 9.36 13.63 -6.71
CA ILE A 1 8.15 12.79 -6.74
C ILE A 1 8.60 11.36 -6.46
N PRO A 2 8.06 10.69 -5.41
CA PRO A 2 8.46 9.33 -5.08
C PRO A 2 8.18 8.36 -6.24
N GLN A 3 9.10 7.43 -6.46
CA GLN A 3 8.86 6.30 -7.33
C GLN A 3 8.18 5.18 -6.52
N VAL A 4 7.13 4.61 -7.08
CA VAL A 4 6.43 3.47 -6.48
C VAL A 4 7.06 2.19 -7.02
N LYS A 5 7.49 1.31 -6.12
CA LYS A 5 7.96 -0.03 -6.41
C LYS A 5 7.05 -1.03 -5.70
N LEU A 6 6.21 -1.67 -6.49
CA LEU A 6 5.17 -2.57 -6.00
C LEU A 6 5.70 -3.98 -5.77
N GLY A 7 5.35 -4.57 -4.63
CA GLY A 7 5.43 -6.00 -4.40
C GLY A 7 4.05 -6.63 -4.35
N ILE A 8 3.89 -7.86 -4.84
CA ILE A 8 2.68 -8.66 -4.68
C ILE A 8 2.99 -9.90 -3.85
N VAL A 9 2.22 -10.09 -2.77
CA VAL A 9 2.29 -11.26 -1.88
C VAL A 9 0.98 -12.02 -1.98
N ALA A 10 1.05 -13.28 -2.38
CA ALA A 10 -0.12 -14.15 -2.36
C ALA A 10 -0.32 -14.75 -0.98
N VAL A 11 -1.57 -14.93 -0.61
CA VAL A 11 -1.98 -15.67 0.59
C VAL A 11 -2.70 -16.94 0.20
N SER A 12 -2.67 -17.95 1.07
CA SER A 12 -3.38 -19.22 0.87
C SER A 12 -3.78 -19.79 2.23
N ARG A 13 -4.97 -20.37 2.30
CA ARG A 13 -5.40 -21.10 3.49
C ARG A 13 -5.15 -22.59 3.32
N ASP A 14 -4.70 -23.25 4.35
CA ASP A 14 -4.28 -24.67 4.39
C ASP A 14 -5.29 -25.68 3.81
N CYS A 15 -6.60 -25.38 3.91
CA CYS A 15 -7.65 -26.22 3.35
C CYS A 15 -7.90 -25.97 1.84
N PHE A 16 -7.19 -25.03 1.22
CA PHE A 16 -7.27 -24.75 -0.21
C PHE A 16 -5.97 -25.10 -0.93
N VAL A 17 -6.05 -25.24 -2.25
CA VAL A 17 -4.90 -25.62 -3.07
C VAL A 17 -3.91 -24.45 -3.20
N LEU A 18 -2.73 -24.57 -2.60
CA LEU A 18 -1.67 -23.55 -2.64
C LEU A 18 -1.33 -23.14 -4.08
N SER A 19 -1.14 -24.11 -4.96
CA SER A 19 -0.77 -23.87 -6.37
C SER A 19 -1.82 -23.07 -7.15
N LEU A 20 -3.09 -23.06 -6.71
CA LEU A 20 -4.13 -22.20 -7.27
C LEU A 20 -3.80 -20.72 -6.98
N SER A 21 -3.44 -20.40 -5.75
CA SER A 21 -3.08 -19.04 -5.36
C SER A 21 -1.83 -18.55 -6.10
N GLU A 22 -0.80 -19.40 -6.21
CA GLU A 22 0.42 -19.10 -6.94
C GLU A 22 0.17 -18.86 -8.44
N ARG A 23 -0.61 -19.72 -9.08
CA ARG A 23 -0.96 -19.58 -10.50
C ARG A 23 -1.73 -18.28 -10.75
N ARG A 24 -2.72 -17.98 -9.92
CA ARG A 24 -3.52 -16.77 -10.03
C ARG A 24 -2.67 -15.50 -9.81
N ARG A 25 -1.76 -15.50 -8.83
CA ARG A 25 -0.80 -14.41 -8.63
C ARG A 25 0.06 -14.19 -9.87
N ARG A 26 0.63 -15.25 -10.43
CA ARG A 26 1.46 -15.17 -11.64
C ARG A 26 0.69 -14.57 -12.82
N ALA A 27 -0.56 -14.97 -13.01
CA ALA A 27 -1.41 -14.38 -14.04
C ALA A 27 -1.61 -12.87 -13.85
N VAL A 28 -1.79 -12.40 -12.60
CA VAL A 28 -1.87 -10.96 -12.30
C VAL A 28 -0.56 -10.25 -12.65
N VAL A 29 0.59 -10.82 -12.28
CA VAL A 29 1.90 -10.24 -12.60
C VAL A 29 2.10 -10.13 -14.12
N GLU A 30 1.73 -11.16 -14.87
CA GLU A 30 1.80 -11.16 -16.34
C GLU A 30 0.86 -10.10 -16.96
N SER A 31 -0.36 -9.96 -16.45
CA SER A 31 -1.30 -8.92 -16.91
C SER A 31 -0.79 -7.51 -16.59
N CYS A 32 -0.27 -7.27 -15.40
CA CYS A 32 0.35 -5.99 -15.04
C CYS A 32 1.53 -5.65 -15.97
N ALA A 33 2.37 -6.63 -16.30
CA ALA A 33 3.51 -6.43 -17.20
C ALA A 33 3.06 -6.04 -18.62
N LYS A 34 1.97 -6.61 -19.12
CA LYS A 34 1.39 -6.24 -20.44
C LYS A 34 0.89 -4.79 -20.44
N GLU A 35 0.40 -4.30 -19.32
CA GLU A 35 -0.08 -2.92 -19.15
C GLU A 35 1.05 -1.94 -18.74
N GLY A 36 2.30 -2.39 -18.71
CA GLY A 36 3.46 -1.56 -18.37
C GLY A 36 3.66 -1.32 -16.86
N THR A 37 2.94 -2.03 -16.00
CA THR A 37 3.12 -1.98 -14.55
C THR A 37 4.01 -3.13 -14.09
N SER A 38 5.18 -2.81 -13.52
CA SER A 38 6.11 -3.81 -13.00
C SER A 38 5.80 -4.14 -11.54
N LEU A 39 5.69 -5.44 -11.23
CA LEU A 39 5.52 -5.97 -9.87
C LEU A 39 6.71 -6.86 -9.50
N TYR A 40 7.17 -6.74 -8.27
CA TYR A 40 7.99 -7.78 -7.66
C TYR A 40 7.09 -8.91 -7.17
N GLU A 41 7.22 -10.09 -7.76
CA GLU A 41 6.50 -11.28 -7.35
C GLU A 41 7.20 -11.91 -6.13
N CYS A 42 6.60 -11.78 -4.94
CA CYS A 42 7.09 -12.43 -3.73
C CYS A 42 7.00 -13.95 -3.88
N LYS A 43 8.07 -14.66 -3.60
CA LYS A 43 8.12 -16.13 -3.69
C LYS A 43 7.38 -16.79 -2.53
N THR A 44 7.46 -16.14 -1.35
CA THR A 44 6.77 -16.62 -0.16
C THR A 44 5.27 -16.44 -0.33
N VAL A 45 4.53 -17.56 -0.28
CA VAL A 45 3.07 -17.53 -0.09
C VAL A 45 2.78 -17.58 1.40
N VAL A 46 1.87 -16.75 1.86
CA VAL A 46 1.57 -16.64 3.29
C VAL A 46 0.38 -17.53 3.65
N GLU A 47 0.64 -18.56 4.43
CA GLU A 47 -0.37 -19.47 4.98
C GLU A 47 -0.52 -19.33 6.51
N SER A 48 0.52 -18.78 7.16
CA SER A 48 0.57 -18.64 8.61
C SER A 48 1.27 -17.34 9.03
N GLU A 49 1.19 -17.02 10.31
CA GLU A 49 1.91 -15.88 10.89
C GLU A 49 3.43 -15.98 10.73
N ASN A 50 3.98 -17.19 10.71
CA ASN A 50 5.41 -17.42 10.52
C ASN A 50 5.91 -17.02 9.13
N ASP A 51 5.03 -17.00 8.13
CA ASP A 51 5.38 -16.64 6.76
C ASP A 51 5.34 -15.14 6.53
N VAL A 52 4.60 -14.40 7.37
CA VAL A 52 4.46 -12.94 7.28
C VAL A 52 5.83 -12.27 7.34
N ALA A 53 6.63 -12.58 8.35
CA ALA A 53 7.95 -11.97 8.52
C ALA A 53 8.87 -12.26 7.33
N LYS A 54 8.82 -13.48 6.78
CA LYS A 54 9.60 -13.87 5.59
C LYS A 54 9.16 -13.07 4.35
N ALA A 55 7.85 -13.01 4.09
CA ALA A 55 7.30 -12.29 2.95
C ALA A 55 7.61 -10.79 3.02
N VAL A 56 7.44 -10.18 4.20
CA VAL A 56 7.76 -8.76 4.42
C VAL A 56 9.25 -8.49 4.23
N ALA A 57 10.12 -9.34 4.76
CA ALA A 57 11.58 -9.23 4.57
C ALA A 57 11.95 -9.35 3.09
N GLU A 58 11.35 -10.29 2.36
CA GLU A 58 11.59 -10.52 0.94
C GLU A 58 11.22 -9.30 0.10
N VAL A 59 10.01 -8.75 0.25
CA VAL A 59 9.56 -7.58 -0.53
C VAL A 59 10.35 -6.31 -0.16
N LYS A 60 10.72 -6.14 1.11
CA LYS A 60 11.57 -5.02 1.55
C LYS A 60 13.00 -5.14 0.99
N ALA A 61 13.59 -6.32 0.99
CA ALA A 61 14.90 -6.56 0.39
C ALA A 61 14.91 -6.31 -1.11
N ALA A 62 13.79 -6.57 -1.80
CA ALA A 62 13.61 -6.20 -3.20
C ALA A 62 13.43 -4.69 -3.40
N GLY A 63 13.35 -3.88 -2.33
CA GLY A 63 13.16 -2.43 -2.36
C GLY A 63 11.73 -2.00 -2.63
N CYS A 64 10.73 -2.87 -2.42
CA CYS A 64 9.34 -2.50 -2.56
C CYS A 64 8.92 -1.50 -1.47
N ASN A 65 8.20 -0.47 -1.86
CA ASN A 65 7.66 0.57 -0.97
C ASN A 65 6.13 0.66 -0.99
N ALA A 66 5.47 -0.18 -1.78
CA ALA A 66 4.04 -0.39 -1.79
C ALA A 66 3.75 -1.89 -1.97
N LEU A 67 2.64 -2.36 -1.39
CA LEU A 67 2.31 -3.78 -1.30
C LEU A 67 0.92 -4.07 -1.86
N VAL A 68 0.81 -5.14 -2.62
CA VAL A 68 -0.46 -5.79 -2.97
C VAL A 68 -0.55 -7.10 -2.20
N VAL A 69 -1.52 -7.23 -1.31
CA VAL A 69 -1.90 -8.49 -0.67
C VAL A 69 -2.96 -9.13 -1.54
N PHE A 70 -2.63 -10.26 -2.11
CA PHE A 70 -3.45 -10.94 -3.11
C PHE A 70 -4.03 -12.24 -2.59
N LEU A 71 -5.36 -12.29 -2.51
CA LEU A 71 -6.10 -13.49 -2.15
C LEU A 71 -6.32 -14.32 -3.42
N GLY A 72 -5.43 -15.25 -3.71
CA GLY A 72 -5.60 -16.20 -4.80
C GLY A 72 -6.60 -17.32 -4.46
N ASN A 73 -6.79 -17.57 -3.18
CA ASN A 73 -7.87 -18.34 -2.57
C ASN A 73 -8.33 -17.64 -1.28
N PHE A 74 -9.06 -18.32 -0.40
CA PHE A 74 -9.69 -17.75 0.80
C PHE A 74 -8.70 -16.94 1.68
N GLY A 75 -7.48 -17.42 1.85
CA GLY A 75 -6.45 -16.77 2.68
C GLY A 75 -6.68 -16.89 4.21
N PRO A 76 -5.63 -16.68 5.00
CA PRO A 76 -5.67 -16.69 6.46
C PRO A 76 -5.85 -15.26 7.02
N GLU A 77 -6.91 -15.02 7.76
CA GLU A 77 -7.37 -13.69 8.20
C GLU A 77 -6.33 -12.88 9.00
N THR A 78 -5.72 -13.51 10.02
CA THR A 78 -4.72 -12.81 10.85
C THR A 78 -3.44 -12.50 10.09
N PRO A 79 -2.82 -13.44 9.36
CA PRO A 79 -1.64 -13.17 8.54
C PRO A 79 -1.83 -12.07 7.50
N GLU A 80 -2.99 -11.96 6.86
CA GLU A 80 -3.31 -10.86 5.92
C GLU A 80 -3.24 -9.49 6.58
N ALA A 81 -3.84 -9.36 7.76
CA ALA A 81 -3.79 -8.13 8.52
C ALA A 81 -2.35 -7.81 9.02
N LEU A 82 -1.60 -8.84 9.41
CA LEU A 82 -0.20 -8.68 9.81
C LEU A 82 0.70 -8.27 8.64
N LEU A 83 0.49 -8.78 7.44
CA LEU A 83 1.20 -8.32 6.25
C LEU A 83 1.09 -6.80 6.08
N VAL A 84 -0.12 -6.25 6.17
CA VAL A 84 -0.36 -4.81 6.08
C VAL A 84 0.34 -4.06 7.21
N LYS A 85 0.21 -4.56 8.45
CA LYS A 85 0.80 -3.94 9.64
C LYS A 85 2.32 -3.91 9.59
N GLU A 86 2.96 -5.05 9.30
CA GLU A 86 4.41 -5.20 9.37
C GLU A 86 5.13 -4.61 8.16
N PHE A 87 4.46 -4.58 7.01
CA PHE A 87 4.97 -3.86 5.85
C PHE A 87 5.07 -2.36 6.15
N GLY A 88 4.03 -1.76 6.75
CA GLY A 88 4.04 -0.39 7.26
C GLY A 88 4.04 0.69 6.19
N GLY A 89 3.81 0.34 4.93
CA GLY A 89 3.67 1.25 3.79
C GLY A 89 2.28 1.20 3.18
N PRO A 90 2.03 1.93 2.08
CA PRO A 90 0.79 1.83 1.35
C PRO A 90 0.54 0.39 0.89
N ALA A 91 -0.64 -0.12 1.20
CA ALA A 91 -1.05 -1.47 0.85
C ALA A 91 -2.43 -1.47 0.16
N MET A 92 -2.61 -2.39 -0.77
CA MET A 92 -3.86 -2.67 -1.44
C MET A 92 -4.22 -4.15 -1.25
N ILE A 93 -5.50 -4.44 -1.12
CA ILE A 93 -6.01 -5.81 -1.06
C ILE A 93 -6.84 -6.09 -2.31
N ALA A 94 -6.59 -7.21 -2.95
CA ALA A 94 -7.39 -7.70 -4.07
C ALA A 94 -7.51 -9.22 -4.04
N ALA A 95 -8.59 -9.74 -4.58
CA ALA A 95 -8.91 -11.16 -4.58
C ALA A 95 -9.26 -11.67 -5.98
N ALA A 96 -8.94 -12.94 -6.23
CA ALA A 96 -9.24 -13.59 -7.49
C ALA A 96 -10.73 -13.92 -7.60
N ALA A 97 -11.33 -13.61 -8.75
CA ALA A 97 -12.63 -14.17 -9.12
C ALA A 97 -12.51 -15.66 -9.45
N GLU A 98 -13.55 -16.42 -9.20
CA GLU A 98 -13.64 -17.79 -9.70
C GLU A 98 -13.78 -17.77 -11.23
N GLU A 99 -13.04 -18.64 -11.91
CA GLU A 99 -12.95 -18.61 -13.37
C GLU A 99 -14.22 -19.16 -14.03
N THR A 100 -14.76 -20.24 -13.52
CA THR A 100 -15.99 -20.87 -14.04
C THR A 100 -16.56 -21.87 -13.04
N GLY A 101 -17.70 -22.53 -13.38
CA GLY A 101 -18.23 -23.66 -12.61
C GLY A 101 -17.26 -24.84 -12.43
N LYS A 102 -16.19 -24.94 -13.19
CA LYS A 102 -15.12 -25.94 -12.99
C LYS A 102 -14.36 -25.71 -11.70
N ASP A 103 -14.12 -24.47 -11.34
CA ASP A 103 -13.41 -24.11 -10.11
C ASP A 103 -14.21 -24.43 -8.85
N LEU A 104 -15.52 -24.46 -8.95
CA LEU A 104 -16.39 -24.80 -7.82
C LEU A 104 -16.27 -26.27 -7.40
N ILE A 105 -15.73 -27.14 -8.24
CA ILE A 105 -15.62 -28.60 -7.98
C ILE A 105 -14.18 -28.98 -7.62
N ASN A 106 -13.19 -28.58 -8.42
CA ASN A 106 -11.80 -29.04 -8.29
C ASN A 106 -10.76 -27.92 -8.13
N GLY A 107 -11.15 -26.69 -8.16
CA GLY A 107 -10.25 -25.52 -8.12
C GLY A 107 -10.86 -24.33 -7.40
N ARG A 108 -11.85 -24.59 -6.53
CA ARG A 108 -12.51 -23.54 -5.74
C ARG A 108 -11.50 -22.84 -4.84
N GLY A 109 -11.42 -21.53 -4.97
CA GLY A 109 -10.55 -20.69 -4.16
C GLY A 109 -11.28 -19.94 -3.05
N ASP A 110 -12.53 -19.64 -3.26
CA ASP A 110 -13.40 -18.92 -2.30
C ASP A 110 -12.82 -17.55 -1.85
N ALA A 111 -12.04 -16.94 -2.72
CA ALA A 111 -11.32 -15.71 -2.42
C ALA A 111 -12.26 -14.51 -2.14
N TYR A 112 -13.47 -14.52 -2.70
CA TYR A 112 -14.49 -13.51 -2.38
C TYR A 112 -14.87 -13.54 -0.89
N CYS A 113 -15.11 -14.74 -0.33
CA CYS A 113 -15.40 -14.89 1.08
C CYS A 113 -14.20 -14.49 1.94
N GLY A 114 -12.98 -14.88 1.53
CA GLY A 114 -11.74 -14.43 2.16
C GLY A 114 -11.60 -12.90 2.18
N MET A 115 -11.97 -12.23 1.09
CA MET A 115 -11.94 -10.78 1.00
C MET A 115 -12.85 -10.09 2.03
N LEU A 116 -14.04 -10.64 2.27
CA LEU A 116 -14.95 -10.13 3.30
C LEU A 116 -14.30 -10.24 4.69
N ASN A 117 -13.70 -11.39 5.00
CA ASN A 117 -13.03 -11.62 6.27
C ASN A 117 -11.79 -10.76 6.43
N CYS A 118 -10.97 -10.60 5.39
CA CYS A 118 -9.82 -9.70 5.37
C CYS A 118 -10.25 -8.27 5.70
N SER A 119 -11.27 -7.76 5.01
CA SER A 119 -11.79 -6.40 5.21
C SER A 119 -12.27 -6.19 6.65
N TYR A 120 -12.97 -7.16 7.22
CA TYR A 120 -13.43 -7.11 8.59
C TYR A 120 -12.26 -7.09 9.59
N ASN A 121 -11.26 -7.95 9.38
CA ASN A 121 -10.08 -8.01 10.24
C ASN A 121 -9.23 -6.73 10.21
N LEU A 122 -9.07 -6.11 9.05
CA LEU A 122 -8.42 -4.81 8.93
C LEU A 122 -9.18 -3.75 9.73
N GLY A 123 -10.52 -3.74 9.63
CA GLY A 123 -11.37 -2.83 10.40
C GLY A 123 -11.23 -3.01 11.92
N LEU A 124 -11.28 -4.25 12.40
CA LEU A 124 -11.08 -4.58 13.83
C LEU A 124 -9.75 -4.07 14.38
N ARG A 125 -8.70 -4.18 13.59
CA ARG A 125 -7.33 -3.77 13.97
C ARG A 125 -7.03 -2.30 13.67
N LYS A 126 -8.00 -1.56 13.11
CA LYS A 126 -7.84 -0.16 12.66
C LYS A 126 -6.68 0.02 11.68
N LEU A 127 -6.38 -1.01 10.91
CA LEU A 127 -5.39 -0.98 9.85
C LEU A 127 -6.02 -0.42 8.58
N LYS A 128 -5.25 0.38 7.85
CA LYS A 128 -5.71 0.99 6.59
C LYS A 128 -5.01 0.32 5.42
N ALA A 129 -5.81 -0.12 4.47
CA ALA A 129 -5.38 -0.55 3.15
C ALA A 129 -6.36 -0.02 2.12
N VAL A 130 -5.93 0.10 0.88
CA VAL A 130 -6.81 0.42 -0.23
C VAL A 130 -7.57 -0.85 -0.60
N ILE A 131 -8.88 -0.78 -0.53
CA ILE A 131 -9.79 -1.82 -0.99
C ILE A 131 -10.57 -1.21 -2.16
N PRO A 132 -10.38 -1.68 -3.40
CA PRO A 132 -11.14 -1.21 -4.54
C PRO A 132 -12.65 -1.39 -4.35
N ALA A 133 -13.46 -0.61 -5.04
CA ALA A 133 -14.93 -0.73 -4.95
C ALA A 133 -15.42 -2.15 -5.31
N TYR A 134 -14.73 -2.79 -6.25
CA TYR A 134 -14.92 -4.20 -6.63
C TYR A 134 -13.59 -4.93 -6.48
N PRO A 135 -13.24 -5.40 -5.28
CA PRO A 135 -11.89 -5.90 -5.00
C PRO A 135 -11.64 -7.33 -5.51
N VAL A 136 -12.61 -7.93 -6.18
CA VAL A 136 -12.54 -9.30 -6.73
C VAL A 136 -12.60 -9.23 -8.24
N GLY A 137 -11.64 -9.84 -8.93
CA GLY A 137 -11.57 -9.75 -10.38
C GLY A 137 -10.75 -10.85 -11.06
N THR A 138 -10.80 -10.86 -12.38
CA THR A 138 -9.86 -11.61 -13.22
C THR A 138 -8.46 -11.00 -13.11
N ALA A 139 -7.45 -11.68 -13.64
CA ALA A 139 -6.08 -11.17 -13.65
C ALA A 139 -5.99 -9.77 -14.30
N ASP A 140 -6.65 -9.56 -15.43
CA ASP A 140 -6.67 -8.26 -16.13
C ASP A 140 -7.43 -7.20 -15.30
N GLY A 141 -8.57 -7.56 -14.71
CA GLY A 141 -9.30 -6.66 -13.83
C GLY A 141 -8.49 -6.21 -12.63
N ILE A 142 -7.72 -7.14 -12.02
CA ILE A 142 -6.83 -6.81 -10.89
C ILE A 142 -5.66 -5.96 -11.36
N ALA A 143 -5.11 -6.20 -12.56
CA ALA A 143 -4.05 -5.36 -13.12
C ALA A 143 -4.51 -3.90 -13.24
N GLY A 144 -5.73 -3.66 -13.73
CA GLY A 144 -6.33 -2.32 -13.75
C GLY A 144 -6.46 -1.69 -12.36
N MET A 145 -6.93 -2.46 -11.36
CA MET A 145 -7.00 -1.98 -9.96
C MET A 145 -5.62 -1.61 -9.41
N ILE A 146 -4.58 -2.38 -9.75
CA ILE A 146 -3.20 -2.11 -9.35
C ILE A 146 -2.68 -0.84 -10.03
N ALA A 147 -3.00 -0.62 -11.30
CA ALA A 147 -2.65 0.59 -12.00
C ALA A 147 -3.27 1.84 -11.34
N ASP A 148 -4.53 1.75 -10.90
CA ASP A 148 -5.21 2.80 -10.15
C ASP A 148 -4.61 3.01 -8.74
N PHE A 149 -4.08 1.97 -8.14
CA PHE A 149 -3.42 2.07 -6.83
C PHE A 149 -2.07 2.79 -6.90
N VAL A 150 -1.34 2.72 -8.00
CA VAL A 150 -0.01 3.36 -8.13
C VAL A 150 -0.02 4.85 -7.77
N PRO A 151 -0.91 5.70 -8.32
CA PRO A 151 -0.96 7.11 -7.94
C PRO A 151 -1.34 7.33 -6.48
N VAL A 152 -2.21 6.50 -5.91
CA VAL A 152 -2.57 6.55 -4.48
C VAL A 152 -1.37 6.24 -3.60
N ALA A 153 -0.64 5.15 -3.90
CA ALA A 153 0.58 4.78 -3.19
C ALA A 153 1.63 5.88 -3.26
N ARG A 154 1.80 6.50 -4.44
CA ARG A 154 2.72 7.63 -4.64
C ARG A 154 2.35 8.83 -3.78
N ALA A 155 1.07 9.17 -3.69
CA ALA A 155 0.59 10.26 -2.84
C ALA A 155 0.88 9.98 -1.35
N ILE A 156 0.59 8.76 -0.88
CA ILE A 156 0.86 8.35 0.52
C ILE A 156 2.35 8.44 0.82
N LEU A 157 3.22 7.91 -0.07
CA LEU A 157 4.67 7.98 0.09
C LEU A 157 5.19 9.42 0.08
N GLY A 158 4.63 10.28 -0.77
CA GLY A 158 4.97 11.69 -0.82
C GLY A 158 4.60 12.44 0.44
N LEU A 159 3.40 12.21 0.97
CA LEU A 159 2.93 12.84 2.19
C LEU A 159 3.70 12.37 3.43
N SER A 160 4.04 11.09 3.54
CA SER A 160 4.78 10.53 4.67
C SER A 160 6.21 11.09 4.83
N SER A 161 6.77 11.66 3.77
CA SER A 161 8.09 12.30 3.78
C SER A 161 8.04 13.82 3.63
N LEU A 162 6.84 14.40 3.56
CA LEU A 162 6.66 15.84 3.37
C LEU A 162 7.08 16.63 4.62
N LYS A 163 7.84 17.70 4.40
CA LYS A 163 8.13 18.70 5.40
C LYS A 163 7.60 20.05 4.95
N ILE A 164 6.78 20.67 5.78
CA ILE A 164 6.30 22.03 5.58
C ILE A 164 7.21 22.96 6.37
N ILE A 165 7.77 23.95 5.71
CA ILE A 165 8.61 24.98 6.33
C ILE A 165 7.84 26.28 6.28
N THR A 166 7.68 26.94 7.44
CA THR A 166 7.03 28.24 7.55
C THR A 166 8.02 29.26 8.06
N PHE A 167 7.85 30.52 7.65
CA PHE A 167 8.64 31.65 8.11
C PHE A 167 7.72 32.72 8.66
N GLY A 168 8.03 33.19 9.87
CA GLY A 168 7.32 34.24 10.56
C GLY A 168 6.13 33.79 11.36
N PRO A 169 5.89 34.40 12.54
CA PRO A 169 4.68 34.20 13.31
C PRO A 169 3.50 34.91 12.65
N ARG A 170 2.29 34.42 12.92
CA ARG A 170 1.09 35.19 12.61
C ARG A 170 1.10 36.54 13.32
N PRO A 171 0.49 37.61 12.74
CA PRO A 171 0.40 38.90 13.40
C PRO A 171 -0.53 38.83 14.61
N TYR A 172 -0.05 39.28 15.78
CA TYR A 172 -0.80 39.44 17.03
C TYR A 172 -1.78 38.30 17.33
N ASP A 173 -3.07 38.66 17.49
CA ASP A 173 -4.17 37.77 17.86
C ASP A 173 -4.88 37.12 16.66
N PHE A 174 -4.24 37.06 15.51
CA PHE A 174 -4.82 36.47 14.30
C PHE A 174 -4.89 34.93 14.39
N LEU A 175 -5.62 34.46 15.40
CA LEU A 175 -5.70 33.04 15.77
C LEU A 175 -6.30 32.15 14.67
N ALA A 176 -7.13 32.74 13.81
CA ALA A 176 -7.71 32.03 12.67
C ALA A 176 -6.68 31.59 11.63
N CYS A 177 -5.47 32.17 11.65
CA CYS A 177 -4.35 31.77 10.77
C CYS A 177 -3.56 30.57 11.27
N ASN A 178 -3.96 29.95 12.39
CA ASN A 178 -3.35 28.73 12.86
C ASN A 178 -3.88 27.52 12.08
N ALA A 179 -3.00 26.86 11.35
CA ALA A 179 -3.33 25.55 10.81
C ALA A 179 -3.34 24.50 11.93
N PRO A 180 -4.31 23.56 11.94
CA PRO A 180 -4.30 22.46 12.91
C PRO A 180 -3.15 21.51 12.62
N ILE A 181 -2.16 21.44 13.49
CA ILE A 181 -0.93 20.65 13.32
C ILE A 181 -1.18 19.15 13.49
N ALA A 182 -2.06 18.78 14.44
CA ALA A 182 -2.30 17.38 14.76
C ALA A 182 -2.78 16.50 13.59
N PRO A 183 -3.68 16.95 12.70
CA PRO A 183 -4.03 16.22 11.50
C PRO A 183 -2.86 16.01 10.55
N LEU A 184 -1.96 17.00 10.42
CA LEU A 184 -0.76 16.91 9.55
C LEU A 184 0.21 15.87 10.08
N PHE A 185 0.49 15.84 11.37
CA PHE A 185 1.32 14.81 12.00
C PHE A 185 0.71 13.41 11.86
N LYS A 186 -0.62 13.27 11.93
CA LYS A 186 -1.30 11.98 11.68
C LYS A 186 -1.11 11.47 10.26
N MET A 187 -0.85 12.34 9.30
CA MET A 187 -0.53 12.00 7.91
C MET A 187 0.98 11.76 7.69
N GLY A 188 1.81 11.89 8.73
CA GLY A 188 3.27 11.75 8.63
C GLY A 188 3.98 13.01 8.15
N ILE A 189 3.26 14.15 8.01
CA ILE A 189 3.82 15.42 7.57
C ILE A 189 4.53 16.10 8.75
N ASN A 190 5.79 16.49 8.54
CA ASN A 190 6.55 17.26 9.52
C ASN A 190 6.43 18.77 9.26
N ILE A 191 6.44 19.56 10.34
CA ILE A 191 6.41 21.03 10.27
C ILE A 191 7.64 21.57 10.94
N GLN A 192 8.28 22.54 10.29
CA GLN A 192 9.37 23.31 10.83
C GLN A 192 9.00 24.80 10.77
N GLU A 193 8.97 25.43 11.92
CA GLU A 193 8.71 26.87 12.01
C GLU A 193 10.04 27.61 12.19
N ASN A 194 10.30 28.60 11.34
CA ASN A 194 11.46 29.46 11.38
C ASN A 194 10.99 30.90 11.55
N SER A 195 11.88 31.76 12.02
CA SER A 195 11.62 33.19 12.13
C SER A 195 11.81 33.91 10.79
N GLU A 196 11.25 35.11 10.69
CA GLU A 196 11.52 35.99 9.54
C GLU A 196 13.02 36.40 9.47
N LEU A 197 13.70 36.39 10.61
CA LEU A 197 15.15 36.68 10.68
C LEU A 197 15.95 35.58 9.97
N ASP A 198 15.56 34.32 10.08
CA ASP A 198 16.21 33.20 9.37
C ASP A 198 16.11 33.39 7.85
N LEU A 199 14.94 33.85 7.39
CA LEU A 199 14.73 34.15 5.96
C LEU A 199 15.57 35.34 5.50
N PHE A 200 15.61 36.37 6.32
CA PHE A 200 16.41 37.58 6.02
C PHE A 200 17.92 37.31 6.01
N GLU A 201 18.40 36.50 6.94
CA GLU A 201 19.81 36.06 6.97
C GLU A 201 20.14 35.23 5.73
N ALA A 202 19.29 34.27 5.36
CA ALA A 202 19.47 33.48 4.17
C ALA A 202 19.49 34.35 2.89
N TYR A 203 18.56 35.32 2.80
CA TYR A 203 18.55 36.29 1.70
C TYR A 203 19.86 37.06 1.60
N ASN A 204 20.35 37.65 2.70
CA ASN A 204 21.59 38.42 2.70
C ASN A 204 22.81 37.58 2.32
N LYS A 205 22.83 36.31 2.73
CA LYS A 205 23.90 35.37 2.39
C LYS A 205 23.92 34.97 0.90
N HIS A 206 22.78 34.95 0.26
CA HIS A 206 22.63 34.47 -1.12
C HIS A 206 22.13 35.50 -2.13
N LYS A 207 22.04 36.79 -1.74
CA LYS A 207 21.49 37.83 -2.60
C LYS A 207 22.19 38.00 -3.96
N ASP A 208 23.47 37.61 -4.03
CA ASP A 208 24.29 37.70 -5.24
C ASP A 208 24.40 36.32 -5.96
N ASP A 209 23.68 35.27 -5.51
CA ASP A 209 23.67 33.97 -6.16
C ASP A 209 22.76 34.01 -7.40
N PRO A 210 23.28 33.72 -8.59
CA PRO A 210 22.51 33.80 -9.83
C PRO A 210 21.47 32.68 -10.03
N ARG A 211 21.37 31.73 -9.11
CA ARG A 211 20.44 30.60 -9.17
C ARG A 211 19.10 30.91 -8.56
#